data_f6ce4fd98e89f170f99c5ca7d8caf242
#
_entry.id   f6ce4fd98e89f170f99c5ca7d8caf242
#
_cell.length_a   1.000
_cell.length_b   1.000
_cell.length_c   1.000
_cell.angle_alpha   90.00
_cell.angle_beta   90.00
_cell.angle_gamma   90.00
#
_symmetry.space_group_name_H-M   'P 1'
#
loop_
_entity.id
_entity.type
_entity.pdbx_description
1 polymer ?
#
loop_
_entity_poly.entity_id
_entity_poly.type
_entity_poly.pdbx_seq_one_letter_code
_entity_poly.pdbx_strand_id
1 'polypeptide(L)'
;MKKVLSLIFHLSIFIFSLASQGVQFSGAAGSFWAGAIRLENRGDFLLGDIWLNGKFEAFYNKSSAYAEGRAGFDETENKTYAELKEIYLDYTTDFWSLRAGRQKAAWGKADGIDIVNALCPKDYSSTRSLFDDEYFAIDSVRFSLNKGNLSLDAYFIPIFTEAELPEEQKAQLSSIELPEKNIKNAEYALKLSGYFSRFDISLYGFYGWEDTPFLDYAPKIENGMQTGIEINAGYKKMAMFGADAAIPIGETVLRLEGAFFPKRHFQTAAQKILSGGENTEEHNNLAALAGLDWMREGWTFTSQYFCDCLFGETENLERTRKFEHGTTLSISKSLLSETLKLSASGILMLKDFDSAIELSGEYSLSDSIFLELGGYIFNEGKETGTYGKYKDYSSIYLKARYVF
;
A
#
# COMPACT_ATOMS: atom_id res chain seq x y z
N MET A 1 13.68 15.30 23.18
CA MET A 1 13.20 16.66 22.85
C MET A 1 14.30 17.66 22.51
N LYS A 2 15.26 18.03 23.40
CA LYS A 2 16.29 19.06 23.07
C LYS A 2 17.16 18.73 21.85
N LYS A 3 17.53 17.47 21.58
CA LYS A 3 18.33 17.09 20.41
C LYS A 3 17.52 17.14 19.12
N VAL A 4 16.22 16.83 19.16
CA VAL A 4 15.31 16.90 18.01
C VAL A 4 15.03 18.38 17.65
N LEU A 5 14.79 19.24 18.65
CA LEU A 5 14.65 20.68 18.42
C LEU A 5 15.94 21.32 17.84
N SER A 6 17.11 20.86 18.30
CA SER A 6 18.41 21.33 17.75
C SER A 6 18.59 20.89 16.30
N LEU A 7 18.20 19.66 15.96
CA LEU A 7 18.26 19.15 14.58
C LEU A 7 17.32 19.94 13.67
N ILE A 8 16.08 20.18 14.11
CA ILE A 8 15.08 20.99 13.40
C ILE A 8 15.58 22.41 13.20
N PHE A 9 16.21 23.01 14.22
CA PHE A 9 16.75 24.37 14.14
C PHE A 9 17.95 24.46 13.18
N HIS A 10 18.85 23.47 13.14
CA HIS A 10 19.96 23.44 12.18
C HIS A 10 19.48 23.12 10.77
N LEU A 11 18.46 22.26 10.62
CA LEU A 11 17.81 21.99 9.34
C LEU A 11 17.11 23.26 8.80
N SER A 12 16.43 24.02 9.66
CA SER A 12 15.78 25.28 9.27
C SER A 12 16.79 26.36 8.82
N ILE A 13 17.97 26.46 9.45
CA ILE A 13 19.03 27.38 9.02
C ILE A 13 19.63 26.94 7.69
N PHE A 14 19.80 25.64 7.46
CA PHE A 14 20.27 25.08 6.18
C PHE A 14 19.26 25.32 5.06
N ILE A 15 17.96 25.16 5.34
CA ILE A 15 16.85 25.44 4.42
C ILE A 15 16.79 26.94 4.07
N PHE A 16 17.01 27.88 5.02
CA PHE A 16 17.04 29.32 4.76
C PHE A 16 18.21 29.76 3.85
N SER A 17 19.33 29.05 3.87
CA SER A 17 20.45 29.31 2.96
C SER A 17 20.23 28.78 1.54
N LEU A 18 19.31 27.81 1.36
CA LEU A 18 18.88 27.27 0.05
C LEU A 18 17.82 28.15 -0.63
N ALA A 19 17.23 29.10 0.05
CA ALA A 19 16.08 29.91 -0.41
C ALA A 19 16.34 30.80 -1.64
N SER A 20 17.52 30.72 -2.27
CA SER A 20 17.85 31.61 -3.42
C SER A 20 17.41 31.11 -4.79
N GLN A 21 16.92 29.83 -4.96
CA GLN A 21 16.61 29.29 -6.29
C GLN A 21 15.23 28.62 -6.44
N GLY A 22 14.44 28.49 -5.41
CA GLY A 22 13.05 28.02 -5.51
C GLY A 22 12.65 27.15 -4.31
N VAL A 23 11.78 27.68 -3.50
CA VAL A 23 11.07 26.94 -2.46
C VAL A 23 9.60 26.93 -2.86
N GLN A 24 8.99 25.76 -2.84
CA GLN A 24 7.56 25.58 -3.08
C GLN A 24 6.93 25.00 -1.82
N PHE A 25 5.79 25.54 -1.45
CA PHE A 25 4.95 25.00 -0.41
C PHE A 25 3.56 24.77 -0.99
N SER A 26 3.02 23.59 -0.79
CA SER A 26 1.68 23.22 -1.19
C SER A 26 1.06 22.33 -0.12
N GLY A 27 -0.23 22.13 -0.18
CA GLY A 27 -0.86 21.27 0.80
C GLY A 27 -2.34 21.07 0.54
N ALA A 28 -2.97 20.33 1.44
CA ALA A 28 -4.40 20.14 1.44
C ALA A 28 -4.93 20.03 2.86
N ALA A 29 -6.11 20.56 3.09
CA ALA A 29 -6.89 20.32 4.29
C ALA A 29 -8.17 19.59 3.91
N GLY A 30 -8.64 18.69 4.75
CA GLY A 30 -9.84 17.95 4.42
C GLY A 30 -10.51 17.30 5.61
N SER A 31 -11.67 16.74 5.33
CA SER A 31 -12.40 15.89 6.25
C SER A 31 -13.00 14.71 5.53
N PHE A 32 -13.12 13.59 6.23
CA PHE A 32 -13.72 12.35 5.74
C PHE A 32 -14.64 11.78 6.82
N TRP A 33 -15.88 11.48 6.46
CA TRP A 33 -16.87 10.93 7.36
C TRP A 33 -17.58 9.76 6.71
N ALA A 34 -17.63 8.60 7.37
CA ALA A 34 -18.31 7.42 6.89
C ALA A 34 -19.26 6.86 7.96
N GLY A 35 -20.49 6.59 7.54
CA GLY A 35 -21.53 5.99 8.39
C GLY A 35 -21.94 4.62 7.84
N ALA A 36 -22.14 3.66 8.74
CA ALA A 36 -22.57 2.31 8.42
C ALA A 36 -23.97 2.28 7.81
N ILE A 37 -24.18 1.41 6.82
CA ILE A 37 -25.48 1.24 6.14
C ILE A 37 -26.13 -0.12 6.40
N ARG A 38 -25.45 -1.08 7.01
CA ARG A 38 -26.02 -2.39 7.36
C ARG A 38 -27.05 -2.26 8.49
N LEU A 39 -28.05 -3.13 8.49
CA LEU A 39 -29.15 -3.06 9.46
C LEU A 39 -28.69 -3.20 10.91
N GLU A 40 -27.65 -4.00 11.15
CA GLU A 40 -27.14 -4.32 12.49
C GLU A 40 -26.41 -3.15 13.15
N ASN A 41 -25.70 -2.33 12.34
CA ASN A 41 -24.92 -1.17 12.80
C ASN A 41 -25.29 0.13 12.09
N ARG A 42 -26.49 0.20 11.51
CA ARG A 42 -26.92 1.34 10.70
C ARG A 42 -26.91 2.65 11.46
N GLY A 43 -26.12 3.58 10.94
CA GLY A 43 -25.99 4.92 11.50
C GLY A 43 -24.77 5.11 12.40
N ASP A 44 -24.04 4.04 12.73
CA ASP A 44 -22.78 4.17 13.47
C ASP A 44 -21.73 4.85 12.59
N PHE A 45 -20.95 5.75 13.16
CA PHE A 45 -19.81 6.32 12.48
C PHE A 45 -18.66 5.28 12.46
N LEU A 46 -18.23 4.91 11.27
CA LEU A 46 -17.10 3.98 11.06
C LEU A 46 -15.78 4.72 10.90
N LEU A 47 -15.81 5.94 10.35
CA LEU A 47 -14.66 6.80 10.16
C LEU A 47 -15.08 8.25 10.34
N GLY A 48 -14.22 9.04 10.98
CA GLY A 48 -14.35 10.48 11.12
C GLY A 48 -12.96 11.08 11.23
N ASP A 49 -12.47 11.74 10.18
CA ASP A 49 -11.11 12.27 10.13
C ASP A 49 -11.11 13.70 9.62
N ILE A 50 -10.41 14.59 10.33
CA ILE A 50 -10.12 15.96 9.92
C ILE A 50 -8.61 16.11 9.85
N TRP A 51 -8.08 16.52 8.71
CA TRP A 51 -6.65 16.49 8.48
C TRP A 51 -6.10 17.71 7.71
N LEU A 52 -4.82 17.95 7.93
CA LEU A 52 -3.97 18.88 7.18
C LEU A 52 -2.75 18.12 6.67
N ASN A 53 -2.51 18.20 5.37
CA ASN A 53 -1.30 17.69 4.72
C ASN A 53 -0.48 18.86 4.19
N GLY A 54 0.82 18.86 4.44
CA GLY A 54 1.74 19.89 3.96
C GLY A 54 2.90 19.25 3.19
N LYS A 55 3.25 19.84 2.05
CA LYS A 55 4.38 19.48 1.20
C LYS A 55 5.33 20.64 1.08
N PHE A 56 6.60 20.36 1.23
CA PHE A 56 7.69 21.30 1.07
C PHE A 56 8.69 20.77 0.06
N GLU A 57 9.04 21.58 -0.93
CA GLU A 57 10.07 21.27 -1.92
C GLU A 57 11.07 22.44 -2.00
N ALA A 58 12.35 22.10 -2.05
CA ALA A 58 13.43 23.07 -2.24
C ALA A 58 14.39 22.58 -3.31
N PHE A 59 14.78 23.47 -4.21
CA PHE A 59 15.64 23.15 -5.35
C PHE A 59 16.91 24.02 -5.31
N TYR A 60 18.06 23.37 -5.50
CA TYR A 60 19.35 24.06 -5.62
C TYR A 60 20.25 23.33 -6.60
N ASN A 61 20.49 23.92 -7.78
CA ASN A 61 21.26 23.31 -8.86
C ASN A 61 20.78 21.90 -9.22
N LYS A 62 21.60 20.89 -8.94
CA LYS A 62 21.34 19.46 -9.19
C LYS A 62 20.74 18.74 -7.97
N SER A 63 20.50 19.46 -6.89
CA SER A 63 19.98 18.91 -5.64
C SER A 63 18.56 19.38 -5.39
N SER A 64 17.74 18.53 -4.79
CA SER A 64 16.45 18.90 -4.23
C SER A 64 16.23 18.27 -2.86
N ALA A 65 15.38 18.90 -2.07
CA ALA A 65 14.88 18.38 -0.81
C ALA A 65 13.36 18.34 -0.86
N TYR A 66 12.77 17.25 -0.38
CA TYR A 66 11.34 17.06 -0.27
C TYR A 66 10.97 16.69 1.16
N ALA A 67 9.86 17.22 1.65
CA ALA A 67 9.24 16.78 2.89
C ALA A 67 7.72 16.84 2.78
N GLU A 68 7.04 15.81 3.22
CA GLU A 68 5.59 15.71 3.30
C GLU A 68 5.17 15.19 4.66
N GLY A 69 4.24 15.88 5.30
CA GLY A 69 3.68 15.49 6.57
C GLY A 69 2.18 15.70 6.63
N ARG A 70 1.52 14.87 7.41
CA ARG A 70 0.08 14.95 7.69
C ARG A 70 -0.15 15.02 9.19
N ALA A 71 -1.07 15.89 9.60
CA ALA A 71 -1.56 15.92 10.97
C ALA A 71 -3.08 15.98 10.94
N GLY A 72 -3.71 15.37 11.93
CA GLY A 72 -5.16 15.30 11.95
C GLY A 72 -5.73 14.90 13.30
N PHE A 73 -7.03 14.79 13.31
CA PHE A 73 -7.82 14.32 14.44
C PHE A 73 -8.80 13.25 13.94
N ASP A 74 -8.66 12.05 14.49
CA ASP A 74 -9.59 10.95 14.31
C ASP A 74 -10.70 11.08 15.36
N GLU A 75 -11.91 11.39 14.90
CA GLU A 75 -13.09 11.57 15.76
C GLU A 75 -13.62 10.23 16.30
N THR A 76 -13.41 9.12 15.58
CA THR A 76 -13.89 7.80 16.01
C THR A 76 -13.04 7.24 17.14
N GLU A 77 -11.73 7.46 17.10
CA GLU A 77 -10.80 7.08 18.16
C GLU A 77 -10.57 8.19 19.18
N ASN A 78 -11.09 9.39 18.95
CA ASN A 78 -10.83 10.61 19.75
C ASN A 78 -9.32 10.87 19.95
N LYS A 79 -8.55 10.80 18.85
CA LYS A 79 -7.09 10.82 18.88
C LYS A 79 -6.52 11.81 17.87
N THR A 80 -5.60 12.65 18.31
CA THR A 80 -4.77 13.44 17.40
C THR A 80 -3.59 12.61 16.91
N TYR A 81 -3.22 12.79 15.64
CA TYR A 81 -2.06 12.15 15.04
C TYR A 81 -1.21 13.14 14.24
N ALA A 82 0.06 12.82 14.06
CA ALA A 82 0.97 13.51 13.18
C ALA A 82 1.94 12.50 12.57
N GLU A 83 2.02 12.48 11.25
CA GLU A 83 2.79 11.52 10.48
C GLU A 83 3.77 12.25 9.55
N LEU A 84 4.98 11.74 9.48
CA LEU A 84 5.94 12.10 8.45
C LEU A 84 5.78 11.12 7.28
N LYS A 85 5.12 11.55 6.22
CA LYS A 85 4.86 10.71 5.04
C LYS A 85 6.14 10.44 4.25
N GLU A 86 6.87 11.50 3.86
CA GLU A 86 8.14 11.39 3.15
C GLU A 86 9.11 12.50 3.59
N ILE A 87 10.40 12.21 3.60
CA ILE A 87 11.47 13.20 3.71
C ILE A 87 12.74 12.64 3.08
N TYR A 88 13.21 13.29 2.01
CA TYR A 88 14.41 12.84 1.31
C TYR A 88 15.18 13.99 0.63
N LEU A 89 16.41 13.69 0.31
CA LEU A 89 17.29 14.53 -0.51
C LEU A 89 17.58 13.80 -1.83
N ASP A 90 17.52 14.55 -2.93
CA ASP A 90 17.89 14.09 -4.26
C ASP A 90 19.12 14.83 -4.77
N TYR A 91 19.99 14.09 -5.44
CA TYR A 91 21.03 14.66 -6.30
C TYR A 91 20.93 14.02 -7.68
N THR A 92 20.70 14.82 -8.73
CA THR A 92 20.44 14.32 -10.07
C THR A 92 21.42 14.89 -11.07
N THR A 93 22.05 14.01 -11.87
CA THR A 93 22.90 14.36 -13.00
C THR A 93 22.23 13.90 -14.31
N ASP A 94 22.87 14.11 -15.44
CA ASP A 94 22.33 13.77 -16.76
C ASP A 94 22.14 12.24 -16.93
N PHE A 95 22.89 11.39 -16.20
CA PHE A 95 22.86 9.94 -16.39
C PHE A 95 22.74 9.13 -15.10
N TRP A 96 22.83 9.77 -13.91
CA TRP A 96 22.58 9.09 -12.64
C TRP A 96 21.94 10.02 -11.62
N SER A 97 21.24 9.44 -10.67
CA SER A 97 20.72 10.14 -9.50
C SER A 97 20.87 9.32 -8.23
N LEU A 98 20.92 10.02 -7.10
CA LEU A 98 20.95 9.45 -5.76
C LEU A 98 19.85 10.10 -4.94
N ARG A 99 18.95 9.30 -4.38
CA ARG A 99 17.96 9.74 -3.39
C ARG A 99 18.23 9.04 -2.07
N ALA A 100 18.21 9.77 -0.97
CA ALA A 100 18.40 9.24 0.37
C ALA A 100 17.38 9.82 1.33
N GLY A 101 16.72 8.98 2.10
CA GLY A 101 15.72 9.35 3.10
C GLY A 101 14.49 8.47 3.05
N ARG A 102 13.44 8.91 3.74
CA ARG A 102 12.12 8.26 3.75
C ARG A 102 11.39 8.59 2.46
N GLN A 103 11.10 7.59 1.65
CA GLN A 103 10.52 7.74 0.31
C GLN A 103 9.57 6.61 -0.04
N LYS A 104 8.54 6.92 -0.82
CA LYS A 104 7.70 5.90 -1.46
C LYS A 104 8.33 5.44 -2.77
N ALA A 105 8.22 4.15 -3.03
CA ALA A 105 8.66 3.54 -4.29
C ALA A 105 7.53 2.68 -4.83
N ALA A 106 6.87 3.16 -5.88
CA ALA A 106 5.81 2.41 -6.55
C ALA A 106 6.39 1.46 -7.59
N TRP A 107 6.14 0.17 -7.43
CA TRP A 107 6.46 -0.86 -8.38
C TRP A 107 5.18 -1.46 -8.95
N GLY A 108 5.24 -1.86 -10.23
CA GLY A 108 4.10 -2.44 -10.93
C GLY A 108 3.29 -1.44 -11.74
N LYS A 109 2.31 -1.96 -12.44
CA LYS A 109 1.38 -1.24 -13.33
C LYS A 109 -0.09 -1.63 -13.06
N ALA A 110 -0.33 -2.52 -12.11
CA ALA A 110 -1.66 -2.92 -11.67
C ALA A 110 -2.32 -1.79 -10.86
N ASP A 111 -3.65 -1.74 -10.89
CA ASP A 111 -4.45 -0.82 -10.11
C ASP A 111 -5.15 -1.60 -8.97
N GLY A 112 -4.87 -1.25 -7.72
CA GLY A 112 -5.50 -1.83 -6.52
C GLY A 112 -5.10 -3.27 -6.19
N ILE A 113 -4.17 -3.89 -6.94
CA ILE A 113 -3.64 -5.24 -6.69
C ILE A 113 -2.12 -5.21 -6.75
N ASP A 114 -1.47 -5.67 -5.69
CA ASP A 114 -0.03 -5.80 -5.65
C ASP A 114 0.44 -7.15 -6.19
N ILE A 115 1.16 -7.13 -7.31
CA ILE A 115 1.80 -8.31 -7.88
C ILE A 115 3.32 -8.23 -7.68
N VAL A 116 3.95 -7.13 -8.12
CA VAL A 116 5.40 -6.93 -8.04
C VAL A 116 5.82 -5.88 -7.00
N ASN A 117 4.86 -5.20 -6.36
CA ASN A 117 5.18 -4.23 -5.31
C ASN A 117 5.54 -4.93 -4.01
N ALA A 118 6.84 -4.98 -3.71
CA ALA A 118 7.39 -5.63 -2.52
C ALA A 118 8.23 -4.67 -1.66
N LEU A 119 8.23 -3.36 -1.98
CA LEU A 119 9.09 -2.39 -1.31
C LEU A 119 8.38 -1.62 -0.20
N CYS A 120 7.20 -1.11 -0.51
CA CYS A 120 6.47 -0.23 0.39
C CYS A 120 5.34 -1.01 1.06
N PRO A 121 5.37 -1.16 2.38
CA PRO A 121 4.31 -1.86 3.11
C PRO A 121 2.99 -1.10 3.02
N LYS A 122 1.91 -1.85 3.00
CA LYS A 122 0.55 -1.33 2.87
C LYS A 122 -0.04 -0.99 4.23
N ASP A 123 -0.93 0.02 4.25
CA ASP A 123 -1.77 0.32 5.41
C ASP A 123 -3.02 -0.56 5.37
N TYR A 124 -3.13 -1.49 6.32
CA TYR A 124 -4.33 -2.33 6.52
C TYR A 124 -5.17 -1.87 7.71
N SER A 125 -4.84 -0.73 8.33
CA SER A 125 -5.50 -0.27 9.56
C SER A 125 -6.97 0.10 9.36
N SER A 126 -7.37 0.47 8.13
CA SER A 126 -8.75 0.85 7.83
C SER A 126 -9.26 0.21 6.53
N THR A 127 -10.58 0.07 6.42
CA THR A 127 -11.24 -0.42 5.20
C THR A 127 -11.12 0.55 4.02
N ARG A 128 -10.86 1.83 4.28
CA ARG A 128 -10.59 2.84 3.25
C ARG A 128 -9.33 2.46 2.45
N SER A 129 -8.32 1.92 3.10
CA SER A 129 -7.06 1.50 2.45
C SER A 129 -7.23 0.37 1.43
N LEU A 130 -8.37 -0.30 1.38
CA LEU A 130 -8.68 -1.27 0.34
C LEU A 130 -8.95 -0.63 -1.04
N PHE A 131 -9.28 0.66 -1.06
CA PHE A 131 -9.57 1.43 -2.28
C PHE A 131 -8.59 2.58 -2.50
N ASP A 132 -8.14 3.22 -1.41
CA ASP A 132 -7.04 4.19 -1.44
C ASP A 132 -5.73 3.41 -1.33
N ASP A 133 -4.91 3.34 -2.38
CA ASP A 133 -3.58 2.70 -2.34
C ASP A 133 -2.64 3.46 -1.40
N GLU A 134 -2.87 3.31 -0.09
CA GLU A 134 -2.02 3.91 0.94
C GLU A 134 -0.87 2.96 1.30
N TYR A 135 0.34 3.38 0.91
CA TYR A 135 1.59 2.71 1.25
C TYR A 135 2.41 3.57 2.19
N PHE A 136 3.10 2.93 3.12
CA PHE A 136 4.11 3.61 3.91
C PHE A 136 5.40 3.80 3.14
N ALA A 137 6.04 4.96 3.35
CA ALA A 137 7.37 5.21 2.83
C ALA A 137 8.42 4.42 3.62
N ILE A 138 9.47 4.00 2.92
CA ILE A 138 10.61 3.28 3.46
C ILE A 138 11.82 4.18 3.62
N ASP A 139 12.59 3.97 4.69
CA ASP A 139 13.89 4.64 4.88
C ASP A 139 14.94 3.96 4.01
N SER A 140 15.33 4.60 2.89
CA SER A 140 16.16 3.94 1.89
C SER A 140 17.11 4.89 1.18
N VAL A 141 18.13 4.30 0.56
CA VAL A 141 19.00 4.95 -0.43
C VAL A 141 18.70 4.32 -1.78
N ARG A 142 18.26 5.14 -2.75
CA ARG A 142 18.05 4.73 -4.15
C ARG A 142 19.14 5.34 -5.03
N PHE A 143 19.83 4.50 -5.76
CA PHE A 143 20.74 4.89 -6.82
C PHE A 143 20.15 4.53 -8.17
N SER A 144 20.04 5.50 -9.07
CA SER A 144 19.45 5.33 -10.40
C SER A 144 20.49 5.61 -11.49
N LEU A 145 20.52 4.78 -12.52
CA LEU A 145 21.28 4.97 -13.75
C LEU A 145 20.32 5.06 -14.94
N ASN A 146 20.48 6.10 -15.77
CA ASN A 146 19.66 6.32 -16.95
C ASN A 146 20.53 6.41 -18.19
N LYS A 147 20.23 5.60 -19.22
CA LYS A 147 20.96 5.62 -20.49
C LYS A 147 20.00 5.33 -21.65
N GLY A 148 19.70 6.36 -22.42
CA GLY A 148 18.75 6.24 -23.53
C GLY A 148 17.37 5.82 -23.02
N ASN A 149 16.88 4.70 -23.49
CA ASN A 149 15.58 4.15 -23.11
C ASN A 149 15.63 3.20 -21.88
N LEU A 150 16.79 3.04 -21.26
CA LEU A 150 16.98 2.13 -20.13
C LEU A 150 17.20 2.90 -18.83
N SER A 151 16.59 2.42 -17.77
CA SER A 151 16.79 2.89 -16.39
C SER A 151 17.02 1.71 -15.46
N LEU A 152 18.01 1.83 -14.58
CA LEU A 152 18.30 0.87 -13.51
C LEU A 152 18.18 1.61 -12.17
N ASP A 153 17.30 1.14 -11.29
CA ASP A 153 17.18 1.61 -9.91
C ASP A 153 17.66 0.51 -8.96
N ALA A 154 18.57 0.86 -8.05
CA ALA A 154 19.03 0.00 -6.97
C ALA A 154 18.66 0.62 -5.63
N TYR A 155 18.05 -0.16 -4.75
CA TYR A 155 17.63 0.27 -3.42
C TYR A 155 18.40 -0.48 -2.35
N PHE A 156 18.83 0.26 -1.34
CA PHE A 156 19.33 -0.25 -0.07
C PHE A 156 18.41 0.26 1.03
N ILE A 157 17.79 -0.66 1.78
CA ILE A 157 16.82 -0.37 2.84
C ILE A 157 17.43 -0.87 4.15
N PRO A 158 18.04 0.01 4.95
CA PRO A 158 18.78 -0.41 6.16
C PRO A 158 17.89 -0.87 7.30
N ILE A 159 16.63 -0.43 7.33
CA ILE A 159 15.68 -0.69 8.42
C ILE A 159 14.36 -1.12 7.80
N PHE A 160 13.90 -2.30 8.20
CA PHE A 160 12.60 -2.84 7.82
C PHE A 160 11.45 -1.95 8.33
N THR A 161 10.43 -1.78 7.50
CA THR A 161 9.18 -1.10 7.82
C THR A 161 8.04 -2.11 7.66
N GLU A 162 7.28 -2.32 8.72
CA GLU A 162 6.13 -3.22 8.74
C GLU A 162 4.87 -2.60 8.12
N ALA A 163 3.96 -3.44 7.66
CA ALA A 163 2.60 -3.06 7.32
C ALA A 163 1.82 -2.69 8.59
N GLU A 164 0.94 -1.70 8.49
CA GLU A 164 0.06 -1.32 9.60
C GLU A 164 -1.15 -2.26 9.65
N LEU A 165 -1.33 -2.94 10.77
CA LEU A 165 -2.45 -3.86 10.98
C LEU A 165 -3.59 -3.13 11.71
N PRO A 166 -4.85 -3.60 11.56
CA PRO A 166 -5.97 -3.11 12.37
C PRO A 166 -5.70 -3.24 13.87
N GLU A 167 -6.08 -2.22 14.64
CA GLU A 167 -5.88 -2.21 16.10
C GLU A 167 -6.50 -3.43 16.80
N GLU A 168 -7.65 -3.91 16.31
CA GLU A 168 -8.31 -5.11 16.82
C GLU A 168 -7.44 -6.37 16.64
N GLN A 169 -6.68 -6.47 15.55
CA GLN A 169 -5.75 -7.57 15.34
C GLN A 169 -4.52 -7.42 16.22
N LYS A 170 -3.95 -6.21 16.33
CA LYS A 170 -2.82 -5.93 17.23
C LYS A 170 -3.15 -6.23 18.70
N ALA A 171 -4.37 -5.89 19.13
CA ALA A 171 -4.82 -6.13 20.50
C ALA A 171 -4.90 -7.63 20.89
N GLN A 172 -4.97 -8.53 19.88
CA GLN A 172 -4.95 -9.98 20.12
C GLN A 172 -3.53 -10.55 20.27
N LEU A 173 -2.50 -9.77 19.88
CA LEU A 173 -1.10 -10.22 19.93
C LEU A 173 -0.51 -10.02 21.33
N SER A 174 0.15 -11.04 21.84
CA SER A 174 0.90 -10.98 23.10
C SER A 174 2.25 -10.29 22.91
N SER A 175 2.88 -10.48 21.76
CA SER A 175 4.12 -9.81 21.36
C SER A 175 4.27 -9.71 19.85
N ILE A 176 5.05 -8.70 19.40
CA ILE A 176 5.48 -8.55 18.00
C ILE A 176 7.00 -8.44 18.00
N GLU A 177 7.67 -9.40 17.36
CA GLU A 177 9.13 -9.42 17.25
C GLU A 177 9.57 -8.88 15.89
N LEU A 178 10.08 -7.65 15.89
CA LEU A 178 10.62 -7.00 14.69
C LEU A 178 12.05 -7.49 14.40
N PRO A 179 12.47 -7.52 13.12
CA PRO A 179 13.85 -7.76 12.75
C PRO A 179 14.81 -6.78 13.43
N GLU A 180 15.90 -7.28 13.97
CA GLU A 180 16.93 -6.43 14.59
C GLU A 180 17.45 -5.36 13.61
N LYS A 181 17.59 -4.12 14.07
CA LYS A 181 18.08 -2.99 13.27
C LYS A 181 19.59 -3.08 13.06
N ASN A 182 20.01 -3.96 12.16
CA ASN A 182 21.40 -4.17 11.78
C ASN A 182 21.53 -4.46 10.28
N ILE A 183 22.74 -4.32 9.74
CA ILE A 183 23.01 -4.46 8.29
C ILE A 183 22.71 -5.86 7.73
N LYS A 184 22.69 -6.90 8.57
CA LYS A 184 22.36 -8.28 8.14
C LYS A 184 20.88 -8.44 7.83
N ASN A 185 20.07 -7.56 8.40
CA ASN A 185 18.62 -7.53 8.24
C ASN A 185 18.16 -6.46 7.24
N ALA A 186 19.10 -5.75 6.61
CA ALA A 186 18.82 -4.82 5.52
C ALA A 186 18.18 -5.55 4.33
N GLU A 187 17.42 -4.79 3.54
CA GLU A 187 16.73 -5.25 2.35
C GLU A 187 17.35 -4.63 1.10
N TYR A 188 17.23 -5.34 0.00
CA TYR A 188 17.85 -4.96 -1.27
C TYR A 188 16.85 -5.12 -2.41
N ALA A 189 16.84 -4.15 -3.32
CA ALA A 189 15.94 -4.21 -4.45
C ALA A 189 16.57 -3.63 -5.72
N LEU A 190 16.20 -4.21 -6.86
CA LEU A 190 16.63 -3.78 -8.19
C LEU A 190 15.44 -3.69 -9.11
N LYS A 191 15.38 -2.63 -9.93
CA LYS A 191 14.42 -2.47 -11.01
C LYS A 191 15.16 -2.06 -12.26
N LEU A 192 15.05 -2.84 -13.33
CA LEU A 192 15.51 -2.51 -14.67
C LEU A 192 14.32 -2.19 -15.55
N SER A 193 14.22 -0.98 -16.07
CA SER A 193 13.12 -0.55 -16.92
C SER A 193 13.61 -0.22 -18.32
N GLY A 194 12.81 -0.57 -19.33
CA GLY A 194 13.01 -0.22 -20.72
C GLY A 194 11.76 0.47 -21.29
N TYR A 195 11.94 1.66 -21.85
CA TYR A 195 10.89 2.49 -22.43
C TYR A 195 11.04 2.56 -23.95
N PHE A 196 10.20 1.83 -24.66
CA PHE A 196 10.26 1.71 -26.11
C PHE A 196 9.03 2.35 -26.75
N SER A 197 9.09 2.67 -28.04
CA SER A 197 7.99 3.34 -28.73
C SER A 197 6.68 2.55 -28.79
N ARG A 198 6.73 1.22 -28.59
CA ARG A 198 5.59 0.32 -28.69
C ARG A 198 5.21 -0.38 -27.40
N PHE A 199 6.09 -0.38 -26.40
CA PHE A 199 5.85 -0.99 -25.10
C PHE A 199 6.87 -0.50 -24.09
N ASP A 200 6.48 -0.54 -22.82
CA ASP A 200 7.36 -0.42 -21.68
C ASP A 200 7.45 -1.77 -20.98
N ILE A 201 8.62 -2.09 -20.46
CA ILE A 201 8.86 -3.32 -19.70
C ILE A 201 9.73 -3.02 -18.50
N SER A 202 9.48 -3.71 -17.37
CA SER A 202 10.35 -3.66 -16.21
C SER A 202 10.62 -5.07 -15.69
N LEU A 203 11.82 -5.27 -15.14
CA LEU A 203 12.23 -6.47 -14.42
C LEU A 203 12.57 -6.08 -12.99
N TYR A 204 12.21 -6.92 -12.02
CA TYR A 204 12.33 -6.67 -10.60
C TYR A 204 13.06 -7.79 -9.89
N GLY A 205 13.84 -7.43 -8.90
CA GLY A 205 14.41 -8.36 -7.93
C GLY A 205 14.35 -7.73 -6.55
N PHE A 206 13.84 -8.47 -5.56
CA PHE A 206 13.76 -8.06 -4.17
C PHE A 206 14.27 -9.17 -3.27
N TYR A 207 15.00 -8.79 -2.23
CA TYR A 207 15.35 -9.64 -1.11
C TYR A 207 15.23 -8.84 0.18
N GLY A 208 14.27 -9.23 1.01
CA GLY A 208 13.93 -8.51 2.23
C GLY A 208 13.01 -9.32 3.13
N TRP A 209 12.08 -8.66 3.79
CA TRP A 209 11.13 -9.24 4.72
C TRP A 209 9.72 -9.18 4.13
N GLU A 210 8.89 -10.16 4.49
CA GLU A 210 7.44 -10.01 4.31
C GLU A 210 6.97 -8.85 5.20
N ASP A 211 6.15 -7.96 4.70
CA ASP A 211 5.69 -6.77 5.42
C ASP A 211 4.60 -7.07 6.46
N THR A 212 3.93 -8.22 6.32
CA THR A 212 2.95 -8.73 7.28
C THR A 212 3.56 -9.83 8.15
N PRO A 213 3.24 -9.85 9.46
CA PRO A 213 3.81 -10.83 10.37
C PRO A 213 3.16 -12.20 10.24
N PHE A 214 3.94 -13.23 10.59
CA PHE A 214 3.47 -14.60 10.79
C PHE A 214 3.18 -14.84 12.26
N LEU A 215 2.08 -15.54 12.55
CA LEU A 215 1.62 -15.83 13.89
C LEU A 215 2.22 -17.12 14.43
N ASP A 216 2.56 -17.11 15.72
CA ASP A 216 2.96 -18.28 16.49
C ASP A 216 2.03 -18.42 17.69
N TYR A 217 1.50 -19.61 17.89
CA TYR A 217 0.52 -19.92 18.93
C TYR A 217 1.14 -20.80 20.00
N ALA A 218 1.20 -20.31 21.24
CA ALA A 218 1.74 -21.05 22.36
C ALA A 218 0.71 -21.16 23.51
N PRO A 219 0.70 -22.25 24.29
CA PRO A 219 -0.12 -22.34 25.49
C PRO A 219 0.29 -21.29 26.52
N LYS A 220 -0.64 -20.48 26.98
CA LYS A 220 -0.41 -19.56 28.10
C LYS A 220 -0.50 -20.36 29.40
N ILE A 221 0.61 -20.39 30.16
CA ILE A 221 0.70 -21.13 31.42
C ILE A 221 0.84 -20.15 32.60
N GLU A 222 -0.13 -20.14 33.50
CA GLU A 222 -0.10 -19.37 34.73
C GLU A 222 -0.25 -20.33 35.93
N ASN A 223 0.67 -20.23 36.88
CA ASN A 223 0.70 -21.10 38.07
C ASN A 223 0.71 -22.60 37.76
N GLY A 224 1.32 -22.99 36.60
CA GLY A 224 1.40 -24.40 36.18
C GLY A 224 0.14 -24.93 35.49
N MET A 225 -0.87 -24.11 35.26
CA MET A 225 -2.09 -24.45 34.53
C MET A 225 -2.18 -23.66 33.24
N GLN A 226 -2.69 -24.30 32.16
CA GLN A 226 -2.99 -23.60 30.95
C GLN A 226 -4.23 -22.72 31.16
N THR A 227 -4.05 -21.40 31.00
CA THR A 227 -5.11 -20.39 31.17
C THR A 227 -5.61 -19.81 29.85
N GLY A 228 -4.90 -20.09 28.73
CA GLY A 228 -5.27 -19.56 27.43
C GLY A 228 -4.25 -19.91 26.33
N ILE A 229 -4.23 -19.10 25.28
CA ILE A 229 -3.28 -19.16 24.17
C ILE A 229 -2.62 -17.79 24.10
N GLU A 230 -1.30 -17.78 23.99
CA GLU A 230 -0.52 -16.60 23.62
C GLU A 230 -0.33 -16.59 22.11
N ILE A 231 -0.54 -15.43 21.49
CA ILE A 231 -0.34 -15.24 20.05
C ILE A 231 0.84 -14.28 19.89
N ASN A 232 1.96 -14.80 19.41
CA ASN A 232 3.15 -14.02 19.11
C ASN A 232 3.25 -13.80 17.62
N ALA A 233 3.80 -12.68 17.18
CA ALA A 233 3.97 -12.33 15.79
C ALA A 233 5.44 -12.10 15.47
N GLY A 234 5.89 -12.54 14.30
CA GLY A 234 7.26 -12.35 13.83
C GLY A 234 7.32 -12.30 12.31
N TYR A 235 8.45 -11.91 11.76
CA TYR A 235 8.61 -11.69 10.32
C TYR A 235 9.55 -12.73 9.70
N LYS A 236 9.35 -13.03 8.42
CA LYS A 236 10.18 -13.96 7.64
C LYS A 236 10.77 -13.27 6.42
N LYS A 237 11.98 -13.70 6.01
CA LYS A 237 12.59 -13.19 4.78
C LYS A 237 11.96 -13.81 3.56
N MET A 238 11.90 -13.03 2.48
CA MET A 238 11.47 -13.48 1.16
C MET A 238 12.43 -13.01 0.06
N ALA A 239 12.40 -13.70 -1.06
CA ALA A 239 12.94 -13.23 -2.32
C ALA A 239 11.81 -13.12 -3.35
N MET A 240 11.87 -12.14 -4.24
CA MET A 240 10.92 -11.98 -5.34
C MET A 240 11.65 -11.63 -6.63
N PHE A 241 11.23 -12.26 -7.72
CA PHE A 241 11.60 -11.93 -9.09
C PHE A 241 10.34 -11.59 -9.87
N GLY A 242 10.27 -10.39 -10.41
CA GLY A 242 9.07 -9.92 -11.10
C GLY A 242 9.36 -9.31 -12.45
N ALA A 243 8.29 -9.17 -13.23
CA ALA A 243 8.28 -8.43 -14.48
C ALA A 243 6.94 -7.75 -14.70
N ASP A 244 6.95 -6.60 -15.35
CA ASP A 244 5.74 -5.99 -15.91
C ASP A 244 5.95 -5.54 -17.35
N ALA A 245 4.83 -5.35 -18.05
CA ALA A 245 4.81 -4.72 -19.37
C ALA A 245 3.54 -3.88 -19.55
N ALA A 246 3.66 -2.75 -20.26
CA ALA A 246 2.53 -1.97 -20.75
C ALA A 246 2.66 -1.81 -22.28
N ILE A 247 1.60 -2.17 -23.01
CA ILE A 247 1.58 -2.23 -24.46
C ILE A 247 0.40 -1.39 -24.97
N PRO A 248 0.63 -0.15 -25.48
CA PRO A 248 -0.40 0.65 -26.10
C PRO A 248 -0.90 0.02 -27.41
N ILE A 249 -2.22 -0.12 -27.55
CA ILE A 249 -2.90 -0.67 -28.73
C ILE A 249 -4.07 0.25 -29.09
N GLY A 250 -3.81 1.26 -29.90
CA GLY A 250 -4.81 2.30 -30.22
C GLY A 250 -5.21 3.10 -28.98
N GLU A 251 -6.50 3.10 -28.64
CA GLU A 251 -7.05 3.76 -27.44
C GLU A 251 -6.98 2.89 -26.17
N THR A 252 -6.38 1.71 -26.28
CA THR A 252 -6.30 0.71 -25.19
C THR A 252 -4.85 0.48 -24.79
N VAL A 253 -4.60 0.20 -23.52
CA VAL A 253 -3.31 -0.26 -23.01
C VAL A 253 -3.48 -1.65 -22.39
N LEU A 254 -2.75 -2.63 -22.91
CA LEU A 254 -2.61 -3.94 -22.28
C LEU A 254 -1.54 -3.86 -21.20
N ARG A 255 -1.88 -4.25 -19.97
CA ARG A 255 -0.95 -4.37 -18.82
C ARG A 255 -0.76 -5.83 -18.46
N LEU A 256 0.48 -6.22 -18.21
CA LEU A 256 0.84 -7.55 -17.78
C LEU A 256 1.80 -7.44 -16.58
N GLU A 257 1.57 -8.23 -15.55
CA GLU A 257 2.49 -8.36 -14.42
C GLU A 257 2.63 -9.81 -14.01
N GLY A 258 3.81 -10.14 -13.48
CA GLY A 258 4.06 -11.43 -12.87
C GLY A 258 5.18 -11.36 -11.84
N ALA A 259 5.02 -12.09 -10.74
CA ALA A 259 6.01 -12.21 -9.67
C ALA A 259 6.15 -13.66 -9.24
N PHE A 260 7.39 -14.13 -9.15
CA PHE A 260 7.75 -15.44 -8.65
C PHE A 260 8.47 -15.30 -7.31
N PHE A 261 7.99 -16.01 -6.31
CA PHE A 261 8.52 -16.03 -4.96
C PHE A 261 9.06 -17.43 -4.65
N PRO A 262 10.39 -17.65 -4.75
CA PRO A 262 10.99 -18.93 -4.38
C PRO A 262 10.94 -19.12 -2.87
N LYS A 263 10.47 -20.26 -2.40
CA LYS A 263 10.42 -20.62 -0.96
C LYS A 263 9.81 -19.52 -0.08
N ARG A 264 8.70 -18.95 -0.53
CA ARG A 264 7.93 -18.00 0.28
C ARG A 264 7.34 -18.72 1.48
N HIS A 265 7.35 -18.08 2.63
CA HIS A 265 6.69 -18.58 3.83
C HIS A 265 5.17 -18.43 3.74
N PHE A 266 4.45 -19.43 4.21
CA PHE A 266 2.99 -19.41 4.34
C PHE A 266 2.61 -19.80 5.76
N GLN A 267 1.62 -19.11 6.34
CA GLN A 267 1.12 -19.35 7.67
C GLN A 267 0.59 -20.75 7.83
N THR A 268 1.08 -21.49 8.80
CA THR A 268 0.56 -22.79 9.19
C THR A 268 -0.72 -22.64 10.02
N ALA A 269 -1.67 -23.54 9.87
CA ALA A 269 -2.90 -23.53 10.64
C ALA A 269 -2.63 -23.62 12.16
N ALA A 270 -3.34 -22.80 12.96
CA ALA A 270 -3.13 -22.67 14.39
C ALA A 270 -3.14 -24.03 15.13
N GLN A 271 -4.00 -24.97 14.74
CA GLN A 271 -4.07 -26.31 15.33
C GLN A 271 -2.78 -27.11 15.16
N LYS A 272 -2.11 -26.95 14.01
CA LYS A 272 -0.83 -27.59 13.70
C LYS A 272 0.28 -27.03 14.58
N ILE A 273 0.34 -25.69 14.73
CA ILE A 273 1.32 -25.00 15.57
C ILE A 273 1.14 -25.45 17.03
N LEU A 274 -0.08 -25.42 17.56
CA LEU A 274 -0.40 -25.86 18.93
C LEU A 274 -0.07 -27.33 19.20
N SER A 275 0.01 -28.16 18.16
CA SER A 275 0.46 -29.57 18.27
C SER A 275 1.99 -29.72 18.15
N GLY A 276 2.76 -28.63 18.12
CA GLY A 276 4.22 -28.61 18.07
C GLY A 276 4.79 -28.55 16.65
N GLY A 277 4.01 -28.14 15.65
CA GLY A 277 4.48 -27.85 14.30
C GLY A 277 5.11 -26.48 14.16
N GLU A 278 5.83 -26.26 13.06
CA GLU A 278 6.39 -24.96 12.68
C GLU A 278 5.27 -23.96 12.38
N ASN A 279 5.51 -22.67 12.65
CA ASN A 279 4.51 -21.61 12.40
C ASN A 279 4.38 -21.24 10.92
N THR A 280 5.33 -21.63 10.08
CA THR A 280 5.28 -21.43 8.62
C THR A 280 5.82 -22.61 7.85
N GLU A 281 5.34 -22.83 6.63
CA GLU A 281 5.92 -23.73 5.65
C GLU A 281 6.39 -22.96 4.41
N GLU A 282 7.52 -23.39 3.81
CA GLU A 282 8.08 -22.78 2.60
C GLU A 282 7.50 -23.41 1.33
N HIS A 283 6.94 -22.61 0.45
CA HIS A 283 6.45 -23.01 -0.85
C HIS A 283 6.86 -22.01 -1.95
N ASN A 284 7.05 -22.50 -3.17
CA ASN A 284 7.14 -21.59 -4.31
C ASN A 284 5.76 -20.98 -4.60
N ASN A 285 5.73 -19.71 -4.98
CA ASN A 285 4.48 -19.02 -5.29
C ASN A 285 4.65 -18.18 -6.57
N LEU A 286 3.61 -18.13 -7.39
CA LEU A 286 3.52 -17.32 -8.60
C LEU A 286 2.26 -16.47 -8.55
N ALA A 287 2.42 -15.15 -8.58
CA ALA A 287 1.33 -14.21 -8.77
C ALA A 287 1.39 -13.63 -10.19
N ALA A 288 0.25 -13.40 -10.82
CA ALA A 288 0.18 -12.81 -12.16
C ALA A 288 -1.09 -11.98 -12.35
N LEU A 289 -1.00 -10.99 -13.25
CA LEU A 289 -2.10 -10.12 -13.62
C LEU A 289 -2.05 -9.81 -15.12
N ALA A 290 -3.23 -9.76 -15.74
CA ALA A 290 -3.44 -9.18 -17.06
C ALA A 290 -4.59 -8.17 -17.01
N GLY A 291 -4.36 -6.97 -17.52
CA GLY A 291 -5.32 -5.86 -17.47
C GLY A 291 -5.42 -5.11 -18.80
N LEU A 292 -6.56 -4.47 -18.97
CA LEU A 292 -6.85 -3.59 -20.12
C LEU A 292 -7.37 -2.25 -19.61
N ASP A 293 -6.76 -1.17 -20.09
CA ASP A 293 -7.27 0.18 -19.91
C ASP A 293 -7.77 0.71 -21.24
N TRP A 294 -8.89 1.42 -21.20
CA TRP A 294 -9.42 2.17 -22.31
C TRP A 294 -9.85 3.55 -21.87
N MET A 295 -9.44 4.56 -22.63
CA MET A 295 -9.78 5.96 -22.34
C MET A 295 -10.28 6.65 -23.61
N ARG A 296 -11.49 7.23 -23.53
CA ARG A 296 -12.07 7.99 -24.63
C ARG A 296 -13.17 8.94 -24.16
N GLU A 297 -13.16 10.17 -24.65
CA GLU A 297 -14.23 11.16 -24.45
C GLU A 297 -14.65 11.32 -22.98
N GLY A 298 -13.68 11.37 -22.04
CA GLY A 298 -13.90 11.50 -20.60
C GLY A 298 -14.35 10.21 -19.92
N TRP A 299 -14.44 9.08 -20.64
CA TRP A 299 -14.53 7.75 -20.04
C TRP A 299 -13.17 7.19 -19.76
N THR A 300 -13.04 6.55 -18.61
CA THR A 300 -11.92 5.66 -18.31
C THR A 300 -12.49 4.31 -17.87
N PHE A 301 -11.98 3.24 -18.45
CA PHE A 301 -12.35 1.88 -18.13
C PHE A 301 -11.10 1.06 -17.89
N THR A 302 -11.00 0.38 -16.75
CA THR A 302 -9.93 -0.55 -16.41
C THR A 302 -10.54 -1.88 -16.01
N SER A 303 -10.09 -2.96 -16.60
CA SER A 303 -10.46 -4.32 -16.19
C SER A 303 -9.21 -5.16 -16.06
N GLN A 304 -9.07 -5.90 -14.96
CA GLN A 304 -7.92 -6.74 -14.67
C GLN A 304 -8.39 -8.13 -14.20
N TYR A 305 -7.68 -9.15 -14.61
CA TYR A 305 -7.75 -10.49 -14.05
C TYR A 305 -6.43 -10.79 -13.37
N PHE A 306 -6.48 -11.30 -12.14
CA PHE A 306 -5.30 -11.67 -11.36
C PHE A 306 -5.44 -13.09 -10.81
N CYS A 307 -4.30 -13.71 -10.57
CA CYS A 307 -4.24 -15.01 -9.92
C CYS A 307 -2.98 -15.16 -9.07
N ASP A 308 -3.08 -16.02 -8.08
CA ASP A 308 -2.02 -16.42 -7.18
C ASP A 308 -1.99 -17.95 -7.05
N CYS A 309 -0.85 -18.55 -7.39
CA CYS A 309 -0.64 -19.98 -7.45
C CYS A 309 0.44 -20.44 -6.48
N LEU A 310 0.08 -21.24 -5.49
CA LEU A 310 0.99 -21.88 -4.56
C LEU A 310 1.38 -23.27 -5.11
N PHE A 311 2.69 -23.54 -5.19
CA PHE A 311 3.23 -24.83 -5.62
C PHE A 311 3.60 -25.69 -4.41
N GLY A 312 2.72 -26.58 -4.02
CA GLY A 312 2.90 -27.44 -2.86
C GLY A 312 1.59 -27.98 -2.31
N GLU A 313 1.64 -28.62 -1.16
CA GLU A 313 0.45 -29.07 -0.44
C GLU A 313 -0.02 -27.97 0.53
N THR A 314 -1.33 -27.88 0.75
CA THR A 314 -1.93 -26.82 1.60
C THR A 314 -2.60 -27.40 2.85
N GLU A 315 -2.48 -28.70 3.11
CA GLU A 315 -3.18 -29.38 4.21
C GLU A 315 -2.84 -28.85 5.60
N ASN A 316 -1.61 -28.37 5.77
CA ASN A 316 -1.13 -27.79 7.04
C ASN A 316 -1.26 -26.27 7.12
N LEU A 317 -1.62 -25.62 6.02
CA LEU A 317 -1.63 -24.16 5.93
C LEU A 317 -2.98 -23.57 6.36
N GLU A 318 -2.97 -22.35 6.82
CA GLU A 318 -4.18 -21.54 6.98
C GLU A 318 -4.84 -21.29 5.62
N ARG A 319 -4.01 -21.04 4.58
CA ARG A 319 -4.45 -20.99 3.20
C ARG A 319 -4.78 -22.40 2.68
N THR A 320 -6.06 -22.70 2.50
CA THR A 320 -6.54 -24.01 2.06
C THR A 320 -6.46 -24.27 0.56
N ARG A 321 -6.15 -23.24 -0.24
CA ARG A 321 -6.26 -23.28 -1.70
C ARG A 321 -4.92 -23.03 -2.38
N LYS A 322 -4.56 -23.91 -3.30
CA LYS A 322 -3.36 -23.77 -4.15
C LYS A 322 -3.51 -22.62 -5.17
N PHE A 323 -4.72 -22.36 -5.63
CA PHE A 323 -5.00 -21.36 -6.66
C PHE A 323 -6.12 -20.42 -6.21
N GLU A 324 -5.80 -19.14 -6.15
CA GLU A 324 -6.73 -18.06 -5.89
C GLU A 324 -6.74 -17.11 -7.07
N HIS A 325 -7.90 -16.58 -7.42
CA HIS A 325 -8.02 -15.65 -8.54
C HIS A 325 -9.23 -14.74 -8.40
N GLY A 326 -9.10 -13.58 -9.05
CA GLY A 326 -10.14 -12.57 -9.02
C GLY A 326 -10.07 -11.64 -10.22
N THR A 327 -10.97 -10.68 -10.22
CA THR A 327 -11.01 -9.62 -11.23
C THR A 327 -11.27 -8.27 -10.55
N THR A 328 -10.66 -7.22 -11.09
CA THR A 328 -11.01 -5.84 -10.76
C THR A 328 -11.68 -5.18 -11.94
N LEU A 329 -12.59 -4.28 -11.65
CA LEU A 329 -13.24 -3.42 -12.63
C LEU A 329 -13.28 -2.01 -12.08
N SER A 330 -12.84 -1.04 -12.88
CA SER A 330 -12.99 0.38 -12.60
C SER A 330 -13.55 1.08 -13.82
N ILE A 331 -14.55 1.91 -13.62
CA ILE A 331 -15.13 2.76 -14.65
C ILE A 331 -15.31 4.15 -14.09
N SER A 332 -14.92 5.16 -14.83
CA SER A 332 -15.21 6.54 -14.47
C SER A 332 -15.61 7.39 -15.68
N LYS A 333 -16.38 8.44 -15.40
CA LYS A 333 -16.83 9.42 -16.39
C LYS A 333 -16.69 10.83 -15.85
N SER A 334 -15.95 11.66 -16.59
CA SER A 334 -15.92 13.11 -16.37
C SER A 334 -17.07 13.79 -17.14
N LEU A 335 -17.80 14.64 -16.44
CA LEU A 335 -19.00 15.36 -16.88
C LEU A 335 -18.85 16.84 -16.56
N LEU A 336 -19.76 17.69 -17.08
CA LEU A 336 -19.85 19.11 -16.80
C LEU A 336 -18.49 19.83 -16.99
N SER A 337 -17.82 19.60 -18.12
CA SER A 337 -16.49 20.15 -18.39
C SER A 337 -15.47 19.79 -17.29
N GLU A 338 -15.49 18.50 -16.89
CA GLU A 338 -14.58 17.91 -15.88
C GLU A 338 -14.81 18.35 -14.43
N THR A 339 -15.86 19.13 -14.15
CA THR A 339 -16.20 19.53 -12.78
C THR A 339 -16.91 18.44 -11.97
N LEU A 340 -17.51 17.44 -12.65
CA LEU A 340 -18.12 16.28 -11.99
C LEU A 340 -17.48 14.99 -12.50
N LYS A 341 -16.89 14.20 -11.62
CA LYS A 341 -16.39 12.86 -11.91
C LYS A 341 -17.22 11.82 -11.18
N LEU A 342 -17.84 10.90 -11.93
CA LEU A 342 -18.52 9.73 -11.39
C LEU A 342 -17.60 8.51 -11.54
N SER A 343 -17.47 7.70 -10.51
CA SER A 343 -16.62 6.51 -10.49
C SER A 343 -17.33 5.32 -9.86
N ALA A 344 -17.05 4.15 -10.39
CA ALA A 344 -17.42 2.87 -9.82
C ALA A 344 -16.20 1.95 -9.95
N SER A 345 -15.72 1.38 -8.84
CA SER A 345 -14.64 0.43 -8.81
C SER A 345 -15.00 -0.76 -7.94
N GLY A 346 -14.40 -1.91 -8.21
CA GLY A 346 -14.65 -3.10 -7.42
C GLY A 346 -13.69 -4.22 -7.72
N ILE A 347 -13.61 -5.12 -6.75
CA ILE A 347 -12.85 -6.35 -6.80
C ILE A 347 -13.77 -7.53 -6.48
N LEU A 348 -13.66 -8.61 -7.24
CA LEU A 348 -14.44 -9.83 -7.09
C LEU A 348 -13.50 -11.02 -7.07
N MET A 349 -13.53 -11.81 -6.00
CA MET A 349 -12.89 -13.12 -5.93
C MET A 349 -13.78 -14.14 -6.64
N LEU A 350 -13.27 -14.77 -7.70
CA LEU A 350 -14.11 -15.56 -8.61
C LEU A 350 -14.53 -16.93 -8.04
N LYS A 351 -13.87 -17.41 -7.01
CA LYS A 351 -14.19 -18.70 -6.41
C LYS A 351 -15.35 -18.62 -5.40
N ASP A 352 -15.29 -17.64 -4.51
CA ASP A 352 -16.28 -17.47 -3.45
C ASP A 352 -17.33 -16.42 -3.80
N PHE A 353 -17.08 -15.61 -4.82
CA PHE A 353 -17.91 -14.48 -5.24
C PHE A 353 -18.08 -13.44 -4.13
N ASP A 354 -17.11 -13.37 -3.20
CA ASP A 354 -17.00 -12.26 -2.28
C ASP A 354 -16.38 -11.05 -2.96
N SER A 355 -16.80 -9.87 -2.57
CA SER A 355 -16.45 -8.65 -3.29
C SER A 355 -16.42 -7.41 -2.41
N ALA A 356 -15.64 -6.42 -2.86
CA ALA A 356 -15.66 -5.06 -2.37
C ALA A 356 -15.94 -4.12 -3.55
N ILE A 357 -16.84 -3.17 -3.37
CA ILE A 357 -17.27 -2.21 -4.40
C ILE A 357 -17.25 -0.82 -3.80
N GLU A 358 -16.73 0.14 -4.54
CA GLU A 358 -16.82 1.56 -4.26
C GLU A 358 -17.61 2.27 -5.37
N LEU A 359 -18.50 3.16 -4.98
CA LEU A 359 -19.20 4.08 -5.86
C LEU A 359 -18.96 5.49 -5.36
N SER A 360 -18.57 6.42 -6.23
CA SER A 360 -18.31 7.80 -5.83
C SER A 360 -18.69 8.82 -6.90
N GLY A 361 -18.97 10.04 -6.42
CA GLY A 361 -19.14 11.22 -7.24
C GLY A 361 -18.38 12.39 -6.62
N GLU A 362 -17.31 12.85 -7.29
CA GLU A 362 -16.53 14.03 -6.89
C GLU A 362 -17.00 15.24 -7.69
N TYR A 363 -17.29 16.34 -6.99
CA TYR A 363 -17.67 17.61 -7.58
C TYR A 363 -16.63 18.70 -7.20
N SER A 364 -16.03 19.32 -8.22
CA SER A 364 -15.12 20.45 -8.07
C SER A 364 -15.91 21.74 -7.97
N LEU A 365 -16.04 22.29 -6.75
CA LEU A 365 -16.69 23.59 -6.50
C LEU A 365 -15.83 24.73 -7.06
N SER A 366 -14.52 24.57 -7.05
CA SER A 366 -13.52 25.44 -7.64
C SER A 366 -12.26 24.63 -7.91
N ASP A 367 -11.22 25.25 -8.48
CA ASP A 367 -9.92 24.59 -8.70
C ASP A 367 -9.24 24.11 -7.42
N SER A 368 -9.68 24.60 -6.26
CA SER A 368 -9.13 24.30 -4.94
C SER A 368 -10.08 23.54 -4.00
N ILE A 369 -11.37 23.45 -4.29
CA ILE A 369 -12.36 22.85 -3.37
C ILE A 369 -13.09 21.71 -4.04
N PHE A 370 -12.99 20.52 -3.43
CA PHE A 370 -13.58 19.29 -3.91
C PHE A 370 -14.51 18.70 -2.85
N LEU A 371 -15.70 18.26 -3.27
CA LEU A 371 -16.64 17.51 -2.47
C LEU A 371 -16.87 16.15 -3.12
N GLU A 372 -16.77 15.09 -2.35
CA GLU A 372 -16.99 13.73 -2.81
C GLU A 372 -18.03 13.04 -1.93
N LEU A 373 -19.06 12.48 -2.56
CA LEU A 373 -20.03 11.59 -1.94
C LEU A 373 -19.85 10.21 -2.53
N GLY A 374 -19.75 9.20 -1.67
CA GLY A 374 -19.57 7.83 -2.13
C GLY A 374 -20.03 6.80 -1.13
N GLY A 375 -19.75 5.54 -1.41
CA GLY A 375 -20.04 4.43 -0.51
C GLY A 375 -19.25 3.19 -0.83
N TYR A 376 -18.95 2.41 0.21
CA TYR A 376 -18.31 1.10 0.17
C TYR A 376 -19.34 0.01 0.43
N ILE A 377 -19.33 -1.04 -0.39
CA ILE A 377 -20.21 -2.20 -0.26
C ILE A 377 -19.35 -3.45 -0.26
N PHE A 378 -19.41 -4.20 0.84
CA PHE A 378 -18.73 -5.49 0.99
C PHE A 378 -19.77 -6.62 0.98
N ASN A 379 -19.47 -7.69 0.22
CA ASN A 379 -20.37 -8.82 0.05
C ASN A 379 -19.64 -10.13 0.41
N GLU A 380 -20.30 -10.99 1.19
CA GLU A 380 -19.74 -12.26 1.71
C GLU A 380 -19.51 -13.33 0.62
N GLY A 381 -20.29 -13.28 -0.46
CA GLY A 381 -20.27 -14.35 -1.46
C GLY A 381 -20.83 -15.67 -0.94
N LYS A 382 -20.18 -16.78 -1.29
CA LYS A 382 -20.60 -18.15 -0.89
C LYS A 382 -20.07 -18.58 0.47
N GLU A 383 -18.91 -18.07 0.84
CA GLU A 383 -18.23 -18.31 2.11
C GLU A 383 -17.64 -16.98 2.56
N THR A 384 -17.36 -16.83 3.85
CA THR A 384 -16.67 -15.64 4.35
C THR A 384 -15.27 -15.59 3.78
N GLY A 385 -15.09 -14.85 2.70
CA GLY A 385 -13.84 -14.72 1.95
C GLY A 385 -13.01 -13.52 2.37
N THR A 386 -12.10 -13.12 1.50
CA THR A 386 -11.16 -12.01 1.70
C THR A 386 -11.85 -10.69 2.03
N TYR A 387 -12.93 -10.37 1.31
CA TYR A 387 -13.69 -9.12 1.44
C TYR A 387 -14.97 -9.27 2.26
N GLY A 388 -15.54 -10.46 2.31
CA GLY A 388 -16.79 -10.73 3.02
C GLY A 388 -16.72 -10.50 4.52
N LYS A 389 -15.53 -10.66 5.12
CA LYS A 389 -15.27 -10.33 6.53
C LYS A 389 -15.50 -8.85 6.88
N TYR A 390 -15.46 -7.97 5.88
CA TYR A 390 -15.68 -6.53 6.04
C TYR A 390 -17.13 -6.09 5.78
N LYS A 391 -18.11 -6.98 5.69
CA LYS A 391 -19.50 -6.66 5.37
C LYS A 391 -20.10 -5.55 6.25
N ASP A 392 -19.77 -5.56 7.54
CA ASP A 392 -20.32 -4.61 8.52
C ASP A 392 -19.71 -3.21 8.38
N TYR A 393 -18.61 -3.06 7.62
CA TYR A 393 -18.01 -1.80 7.22
C TYR A 393 -18.60 -1.22 5.93
N SER A 394 -19.67 -1.84 5.37
CA SER A 394 -20.40 -1.22 4.26
C SER A 394 -20.98 0.12 4.69
N SER A 395 -20.67 1.18 3.96
CA SER A 395 -20.87 2.56 4.41
C SER A 395 -21.23 3.51 3.28
N ILE A 396 -21.80 4.64 3.64
CA ILE A 396 -21.85 5.85 2.82
C ILE A 396 -20.88 6.86 3.42
N TYR A 397 -20.16 7.60 2.58
CA TYR A 397 -19.20 8.58 3.04
C TYR A 397 -19.35 9.95 2.36
N LEU A 398 -18.88 10.97 3.06
CA LEU A 398 -18.69 12.33 2.56
C LEU A 398 -17.25 12.75 2.81
N LYS A 399 -16.59 13.28 1.78
CA LYS A 399 -15.23 13.81 1.83
C LYS A 399 -15.24 15.25 1.32
N ALA A 400 -14.59 16.14 2.03
CA ALA A 400 -14.34 17.50 1.59
C ALA A 400 -12.84 17.77 1.61
N ARG A 401 -12.32 18.45 0.58
CA ARG A 401 -10.90 18.73 0.44
C ARG A 401 -10.68 20.13 -0.12
N TYR A 402 -9.78 20.87 0.50
CA TYR A 402 -9.23 22.15 0.02
C TYR A 402 -7.75 21.99 -0.27
N VAL A 403 -7.31 22.40 -1.46
CA VAL A 403 -5.90 22.32 -1.92
C VAL A 403 -5.36 23.74 -2.07
N PHE A 404 -4.14 23.98 -1.62
CA PHE A 404 -3.47 25.29 -1.66
C PHE A 404 -1.99 25.20 -2.04
#